data_4507f423eb9efdd35f8474a82cc379be
#
_entry.id   4507f423eb9efdd35f8474a82cc379be
#
_cell.length_a   1.000
_cell.length_b   1.000
_cell.length_c   1.000
_cell.angle_alpha   90.00
_cell.angle_beta   90.00
_cell.angle_gamma   90.00
#
_symmetry.space_group_name_H-M   'P 1'
#
loop_
_entity.id
_entity.type
_entity.pdbx_description
1 polymer ?
#
loop_
_entity_poly.entity_id
_entity_poly.type
_entity_poly.pdbx_seq_one_letter_code
_entity_poly.pdbx_strand_id
1 'polypeptide(L)'
;VNPGDVNPAVKYWQEVFSILSTVLENFLDFTPICERICRCWRNMIVSYRTAMAPLLPEMANKLASGFTTSREGCFLWVTGTILREFSEDRDNVDQTTTENIYSFFEAQATAFLRVMTELQPTDLPDAIDDFFRLMIDALLYYPQKLIPSTLLVPIFEAAIYALTLEQRDPLVSTLHFLRDLLSYGGNNPASSEGLPEAAAQQIKGMILNMLQSHGLGLVKQVMAGMMLTFPRDCFADGSGVLLALFEMIPAQTAEWVAQTVQLLPEGTVNPVEANRLMTKIKERLSTDDASNLRHVRVLLQDFTNSYRRRNVAPRDGLGQLEARRFQFSG
;
A
#
# COMPACT_ATOMS: atom_id res chain seq x y z
N VAL A 1 16.43 -25.79 -25.39
CA VAL A 1 15.47 -26.79 -24.87
C VAL A 1 14.38 -26.89 -25.92
N ASN A 2 14.05 -28.06 -26.43
CA ASN A 2 12.97 -28.21 -27.40
C ASN A 2 11.61 -27.93 -26.72
N PRO A 3 10.60 -27.44 -27.49
CA PRO A 3 9.25 -27.31 -26.95
C PRO A 3 8.77 -28.70 -26.46
N GLY A 4 8.53 -28.84 -25.16
CA GLY A 4 8.12 -30.08 -24.50
C GLY A 4 9.16 -30.75 -23.61
N ASP A 5 10.43 -30.36 -23.68
CA ASP A 5 11.44 -30.85 -22.75
C ASP A 5 11.39 -30.07 -21.42
N VAL A 6 11.44 -30.79 -20.31
CA VAL A 6 11.57 -30.16 -18.99
C VAL A 6 12.90 -29.42 -18.93
N ASN A 7 12.87 -28.15 -18.59
CA ASN A 7 14.09 -27.35 -18.43
C ASN A 7 14.99 -28.02 -17.35
N PRO A 8 16.24 -28.38 -17.70
CA PRO A 8 17.15 -29.04 -16.74
C PRO A 8 17.36 -28.26 -15.44
N ALA A 9 17.22 -26.93 -15.49
CA ALA A 9 17.28 -26.08 -14.32
C ALA A 9 16.16 -26.40 -13.31
N VAL A 10 14.98 -26.82 -13.76
CA VAL A 10 13.84 -27.15 -12.88
C VAL A 10 14.23 -28.31 -11.96
N LYS A 11 14.83 -29.38 -12.51
CA LYS A 11 15.27 -30.53 -11.71
C LYS A 11 16.32 -30.13 -10.67
N TYR A 12 17.30 -29.34 -11.08
CA TYR A 12 18.31 -28.81 -10.17
C TYR A 12 17.68 -27.98 -9.06
N TRP A 13 16.77 -27.08 -9.40
CA TRP A 13 16.09 -26.24 -8.43
C TRP A 13 15.14 -27.00 -7.50
N GLN A 14 14.57 -28.12 -7.94
CA GLN A 14 13.79 -29.00 -7.07
C GLN A 14 14.65 -29.55 -5.93
N GLU A 15 15.88 -29.98 -6.22
CA GLU A 15 16.83 -30.44 -5.23
C GLU A 15 17.27 -29.33 -4.27
N VAL A 16 17.64 -28.19 -4.81
CA VAL A 16 18.04 -27.00 -4.02
C VAL A 16 16.87 -26.50 -3.16
N PHE A 17 15.66 -26.44 -3.71
CA PHE A 17 14.46 -26.03 -3.00
C PHE A 17 14.18 -26.93 -1.79
N SER A 18 14.30 -28.24 -1.95
CA SER A 18 14.12 -29.22 -0.85
C SER A 18 15.11 -28.97 0.29
N ILE A 19 16.39 -28.74 -0.03
CA ILE A 19 17.43 -28.43 0.97
C ILE A 19 17.10 -27.12 1.69
N LEU A 20 16.81 -26.06 0.93
CA LEU A 20 16.50 -24.75 1.51
C LEU A 20 15.22 -24.77 2.35
N SER A 21 14.22 -25.56 1.95
CA SER A 21 12.99 -25.75 2.73
C SER A 21 13.26 -26.40 4.09
N THR A 22 14.14 -27.39 4.13
CA THR A 22 14.57 -28.03 5.39
C THR A 22 15.31 -27.06 6.29
N VAL A 23 16.20 -26.23 5.71
CA VAL A 23 16.91 -25.18 6.47
C VAL A 23 15.90 -24.17 7.02
N LEU A 24 14.97 -23.71 6.18
CA LEU A 24 13.95 -22.74 6.59
C LEU A 24 13.12 -23.24 7.78
N GLU A 25 12.65 -24.48 7.74
CA GLU A 25 11.86 -25.09 8.82
C GLU A 25 12.58 -25.09 10.17
N ASN A 26 13.90 -25.25 10.15
CA ASN A 26 14.73 -25.29 11.37
C ASN A 26 15.13 -23.89 11.88
N PHE A 27 14.97 -22.83 11.07
CA PHE A 27 15.46 -21.49 11.37
C PHE A 27 14.42 -20.38 11.10
N LEU A 28 13.14 -20.69 11.24
CA LEU A 28 12.05 -19.68 11.06
C LEU A 28 12.15 -18.48 12.02
N ASP A 29 12.75 -18.68 13.18
CA ASP A 29 12.95 -17.61 14.17
C ASP A 29 14.18 -16.74 13.87
N PHE A 30 14.92 -17.04 12.80
CA PHE A 30 16.14 -16.34 12.46
C PHE A 30 15.99 -15.58 11.16
N THR A 31 15.53 -14.32 11.26
CA THR A 31 15.24 -13.39 10.13
C THR A 31 16.30 -13.41 9.03
N PRO A 32 17.63 -13.32 9.29
CA PRO A 32 18.63 -13.29 8.22
C PRO A 32 18.66 -14.55 7.35
N ILE A 33 18.34 -15.72 7.90
CA ILE A 33 18.24 -16.96 7.11
C ILE A 33 16.97 -16.93 6.28
N CYS A 34 15.82 -16.57 6.86
CA CYS A 34 14.56 -16.44 6.13
C CYS A 34 14.70 -15.51 4.93
N GLU A 35 15.27 -14.32 5.13
CA GLU A 35 15.50 -13.36 4.05
C GLU A 35 16.41 -13.90 2.95
N ARG A 36 17.48 -14.59 3.30
CA ARG A 36 18.41 -15.14 2.30
C ARG A 36 17.78 -16.25 1.47
N ILE A 37 17.00 -17.13 2.10
CA ILE A 37 16.25 -18.18 1.40
C ILE A 37 15.19 -17.55 0.49
N CYS A 38 14.40 -16.62 1.00
CA CYS A 38 13.41 -15.89 0.22
C CYS A 38 14.05 -15.15 -0.96
N ARG A 39 15.22 -14.53 -0.78
CA ARG A 39 15.98 -13.89 -1.86
C ARG A 39 16.44 -14.89 -2.91
N CYS A 40 16.87 -16.08 -2.50
CA CYS A 40 17.23 -17.17 -3.42
C CYS A 40 16.02 -17.60 -4.26
N TRP A 41 14.87 -17.86 -3.61
CA TRP A 41 13.64 -18.24 -4.30
C TRP A 41 13.13 -17.15 -5.23
N ARG A 42 13.18 -15.88 -4.80
CA ARG A 42 12.87 -14.74 -5.67
C ARG A 42 13.73 -14.72 -6.93
N ASN A 43 15.06 -14.84 -6.78
CA ASN A 43 15.97 -14.83 -7.93
C ASN A 43 15.71 -16.00 -8.86
N MET A 44 15.36 -17.16 -8.34
CA MET A 44 14.96 -18.32 -9.10
C MET A 44 13.72 -18.05 -9.94
N ILE A 45 12.66 -17.45 -9.34
CA ILE A 45 11.43 -17.07 -10.05
C ILE A 45 11.72 -16.03 -11.13
N VAL A 46 12.46 -14.97 -10.82
CA VAL A 46 12.81 -13.92 -11.78
C VAL A 46 13.63 -14.47 -12.95
N SER A 47 14.55 -15.40 -12.70
CA SER A 47 15.45 -15.93 -13.73
C SER A 47 14.79 -16.97 -14.63
N TYR A 48 13.87 -17.78 -14.10
CA TYR A 48 13.31 -18.92 -14.81
C TYR A 48 11.80 -18.78 -15.07
N ARG A 49 11.14 -17.81 -14.48
CA ARG A 49 9.73 -17.42 -14.68
C ARG A 49 8.80 -18.67 -14.67
N THR A 50 7.98 -18.80 -15.69
CA THR A 50 6.98 -19.87 -15.83
C THR A 50 7.57 -21.28 -15.87
N ALA A 51 8.87 -21.43 -16.17
CA ALA A 51 9.54 -22.74 -16.03
C ALA A 51 9.52 -23.25 -14.58
N MET A 52 9.34 -22.37 -13.58
CA MET A 52 9.24 -22.72 -12.17
C MET A 52 7.82 -23.13 -11.73
N ALA A 53 6.83 -23.13 -12.61
CA ALA A 53 5.45 -23.51 -12.30
C ALA A 53 5.34 -24.86 -11.53
N PRO A 54 6.14 -25.91 -11.84
CA PRO A 54 6.09 -27.16 -11.09
C PRO A 54 6.45 -27.05 -9.61
N LEU A 55 7.21 -26.01 -9.22
CA LEU A 55 7.62 -25.77 -7.82
C LEU A 55 6.64 -24.89 -7.05
N LEU A 56 5.74 -24.18 -7.74
CA LEU A 56 4.85 -23.20 -7.11
C LEU A 56 3.97 -23.77 -5.99
N PRO A 57 3.33 -24.96 -6.11
CA PRO A 57 2.48 -25.46 -5.04
C PRO A 57 3.24 -25.67 -3.72
N GLU A 58 4.42 -26.24 -3.80
CA GLU A 58 5.25 -26.47 -2.61
C GLU A 58 5.82 -25.16 -2.07
N MET A 59 6.26 -24.26 -2.95
CA MET A 59 6.75 -22.94 -2.57
C MET A 59 5.64 -22.11 -1.90
N ALA A 60 4.43 -22.09 -2.43
CA ALA A 60 3.29 -21.40 -1.85
C ALA A 60 3.01 -21.89 -0.43
N ASN A 61 3.05 -23.21 -0.19
CA ASN A 61 2.88 -23.78 1.13
C ASN A 61 3.97 -23.31 2.10
N LYS A 62 5.24 -23.29 1.67
CA LYS A 62 6.36 -22.82 2.50
C LYS A 62 6.28 -21.32 2.80
N LEU A 63 5.91 -20.51 1.82
CA LEU A 63 5.72 -19.06 2.00
C LEU A 63 4.56 -18.78 2.96
N ALA A 64 3.44 -19.49 2.82
CA ALA A 64 2.28 -19.31 3.69
C ALA A 64 2.57 -19.74 5.13
N SER A 65 3.15 -20.91 5.33
CA SER A 65 3.52 -21.38 6.67
C SER A 65 4.62 -20.52 7.29
N GLY A 66 5.60 -20.09 6.50
CA GLY A 66 6.67 -19.21 6.94
C GLY A 66 6.13 -17.89 7.47
N PHE A 67 5.28 -17.20 6.71
CA PHE A 67 4.66 -15.95 7.16
C PHE A 67 3.78 -16.16 8.40
N THR A 68 2.93 -17.17 8.41
CA THR A 68 2.02 -17.43 9.55
C THR A 68 2.79 -17.70 10.85
N THR A 69 3.96 -18.32 10.77
CA THR A 69 4.77 -18.68 11.94
C THR A 69 5.67 -17.54 12.39
N SER A 70 6.43 -16.93 11.46
CA SER A 70 7.47 -15.94 11.78
C SER A 70 7.01 -14.50 11.67
N ARG A 71 5.95 -14.22 10.86
CA ARG A 71 5.46 -12.87 10.53
C ARG A 71 6.45 -12.01 9.75
N GLU A 72 7.49 -12.62 9.16
CA GLU A 72 8.51 -11.93 8.40
C GLU A 72 8.01 -11.53 7.00
N GLY A 73 8.22 -10.26 6.65
CA GLY A 73 7.75 -9.68 5.37
C GLY A 73 8.36 -10.32 4.13
N CYS A 74 9.56 -10.93 4.24
CA CYS A 74 10.22 -11.58 3.11
C CYS A 74 9.36 -12.66 2.42
N PHE A 75 8.45 -13.31 3.13
CA PHE A 75 7.52 -14.28 2.57
C PHE A 75 6.45 -13.62 1.68
N LEU A 76 6.00 -12.40 2.05
CA LEU A 76 5.09 -11.58 1.24
C LEU A 76 5.79 -11.04 0.00
N TRP A 77 7.04 -10.66 0.12
CA TRP A 77 7.87 -10.17 -0.97
C TRP A 77 8.06 -11.20 -2.09
N VAL A 78 8.31 -12.49 -1.75
CA VAL A 78 8.36 -13.56 -2.76
C VAL A 78 7.00 -13.78 -3.40
N THR A 79 5.92 -13.69 -2.62
CA THR A 79 4.54 -13.79 -3.14
C THR A 79 4.29 -12.74 -4.22
N GLY A 80 4.68 -11.48 -4.01
CA GLY A 80 4.58 -10.41 -5.01
C GLY A 80 5.42 -10.69 -6.26
N THR A 81 6.60 -11.27 -6.09
CA THR A 81 7.44 -11.68 -7.22
C THR A 81 6.77 -12.76 -8.07
N ILE A 82 6.20 -13.78 -7.47
CA ILE A 82 5.45 -14.83 -8.18
C ILE A 82 4.30 -14.20 -8.97
N LEU A 83 3.50 -13.36 -8.30
CA LEU A 83 2.35 -12.70 -8.89
C LEU A 83 2.76 -11.88 -10.12
N ARG A 84 3.81 -11.09 -10.03
CA ARG A 84 4.31 -10.24 -11.12
C ARG A 84 4.86 -11.07 -12.28
N GLU A 85 5.85 -11.94 -12.03
CA GLU A 85 6.56 -12.65 -13.08
C GLU A 85 5.64 -13.60 -13.88
N PHE A 86 4.66 -14.23 -13.21
CA PHE A 86 3.68 -15.08 -13.90
C PHE A 86 2.60 -14.27 -14.60
N SER A 87 2.28 -13.06 -14.13
CA SER A 87 1.32 -12.18 -14.81
C SER A 87 1.92 -11.52 -16.03
N GLU A 88 3.22 -11.24 -16.05
CA GLU A 88 3.92 -10.69 -17.22
C GLU A 88 4.12 -11.73 -18.33
N ASP A 89 4.10 -13.02 -18.00
CA ASP A 89 4.28 -14.13 -18.96
C ASP A 89 2.99 -14.95 -19.14
N ARG A 90 1.83 -14.29 -19.14
CA ARG A 90 0.50 -14.92 -19.17
C ARG A 90 0.27 -15.89 -20.32
N ASP A 91 0.87 -15.62 -21.47
CA ASP A 91 0.71 -16.48 -22.67
C ASP A 91 1.29 -17.89 -22.47
N ASN A 92 2.21 -18.06 -21.50
CA ASN A 92 2.85 -19.31 -21.15
C ASN A 92 2.32 -19.91 -19.85
N VAL A 93 1.26 -19.35 -19.27
CA VAL A 93 0.65 -19.79 -18.01
C VAL A 93 -0.77 -20.29 -18.28
N ASP A 94 -1.09 -21.50 -17.82
CA ASP A 94 -2.47 -21.97 -17.90
C ASP A 94 -3.38 -21.26 -16.89
N GLN A 95 -4.69 -21.27 -17.17
CA GLN A 95 -5.69 -20.58 -16.37
C GLN A 95 -5.70 -21.11 -14.91
N THR A 96 -5.53 -22.40 -14.73
CA THR A 96 -5.54 -23.05 -13.40
C THR A 96 -4.38 -22.53 -12.56
N THR A 97 -3.19 -22.43 -13.14
CA THR A 97 -2.01 -21.86 -12.45
C THR A 97 -2.26 -20.40 -12.10
N THR A 98 -2.84 -19.60 -13.00
CA THR A 98 -3.19 -18.19 -12.74
C THR A 98 -4.18 -18.06 -11.58
N GLU A 99 -5.21 -18.89 -11.53
CA GLU A 99 -6.21 -18.90 -10.46
C GLU A 99 -5.60 -19.34 -9.12
N ASN A 100 -4.72 -20.33 -9.14
CA ASN A 100 -4.03 -20.80 -7.94
C ASN A 100 -3.08 -19.74 -7.38
N ILE A 101 -2.37 -19.00 -8.23
CA ILE A 101 -1.52 -17.86 -7.80
C ILE A 101 -2.36 -16.79 -7.13
N TYR A 102 -3.51 -16.43 -7.69
CA TYR A 102 -4.39 -15.44 -7.08
C TYR A 102 -4.98 -15.93 -5.76
N SER A 103 -5.41 -17.18 -5.67
CA SER A 103 -5.90 -17.79 -4.42
C SER A 103 -4.82 -17.83 -3.33
N PHE A 104 -3.58 -18.11 -3.71
CA PHE A 104 -2.43 -18.04 -2.80
C PHE A 104 -2.19 -16.60 -2.31
N PHE A 105 -2.26 -15.62 -3.20
CA PHE A 105 -2.20 -14.20 -2.84
C PHE A 105 -3.30 -13.83 -1.82
N GLU A 106 -4.55 -14.24 -2.06
CA GLU A 106 -5.67 -13.98 -1.12
C GLU A 106 -5.41 -14.60 0.26
N ALA A 107 -4.86 -15.79 0.32
CA ALA A 107 -4.49 -16.44 1.58
C ALA A 107 -3.40 -15.66 2.33
N GLN A 108 -2.37 -15.18 1.62
CA GLN A 108 -1.31 -14.35 2.20
C GLN A 108 -1.84 -13.00 2.70
N ALA A 109 -2.70 -12.35 1.91
CA ALA A 109 -3.33 -11.09 2.30
C ALA A 109 -4.21 -11.27 3.55
N THR A 110 -5.00 -12.33 3.60
CA THR A 110 -5.85 -12.66 4.76
C THR A 110 -5.00 -12.93 6.01
N ALA A 111 -3.91 -13.66 5.88
CA ALA A 111 -2.99 -13.93 6.99
C ALA A 111 -2.36 -12.63 7.53
N PHE A 112 -1.93 -11.73 6.65
CA PHE A 112 -1.39 -10.43 7.06
C PHE A 112 -2.43 -9.57 7.76
N LEU A 113 -3.63 -9.46 7.20
CA LEU A 113 -4.72 -8.66 7.81
C LEU A 113 -5.07 -9.18 9.21
N ARG A 114 -5.04 -10.49 9.42
CA ARG A 114 -5.22 -11.08 10.76
C ARG A 114 -4.12 -10.61 11.72
N VAL A 115 -2.85 -10.65 11.30
CA VAL A 115 -1.73 -10.16 12.12
C VAL A 115 -1.91 -8.69 12.48
N MET A 116 -2.42 -7.85 11.55
CA MET A 116 -2.71 -6.43 11.80
C MET A 116 -3.84 -6.20 12.83
N THR A 117 -4.68 -7.18 13.10
CA THR A 117 -5.67 -7.09 14.19
C THR A 117 -5.08 -7.46 15.56
N GLU A 118 -3.95 -8.14 15.59
CA GLU A 118 -3.30 -8.63 16.81
C GLU A 118 -2.15 -7.72 17.28
N LEU A 119 -1.47 -7.04 16.36
CA LEU A 119 -0.26 -6.26 16.61
C LEU A 119 -0.42 -4.80 16.18
N GLN A 120 0.40 -3.94 16.78
CA GLN A 120 0.49 -2.54 16.35
C GLN A 120 1.37 -2.42 15.10
N PRO A 121 1.14 -1.43 14.21
CA PRO A 121 1.98 -1.20 13.04
C PRO A 121 3.47 -1.05 13.38
N THR A 122 3.79 -0.46 14.52
CA THR A 122 5.16 -0.28 15.01
C THR A 122 5.89 -1.58 15.32
N ASP A 123 5.17 -2.69 15.48
CA ASP A 123 5.75 -4.01 15.77
C ASP A 123 6.20 -4.74 14.49
N LEU A 124 5.71 -4.33 13.30
CA LEU A 124 5.98 -5.00 12.02
C LEU A 124 6.13 -4.02 10.83
N PRO A 125 6.97 -3.00 10.92
CA PRO A 125 7.10 -2.01 9.86
C PRO A 125 7.57 -2.63 8.53
N ASP A 126 8.50 -3.59 8.56
CA ASP A 126 9.03 -4.25 7.37
C ASP A 126 7.96 -5.14 6.68
N ALA A 127 7.17 -5.87 7.48
CA ALA A 127 6.06 -6.66 6.94
C ALA A 127 4.97 -5.77 6.32
N ILE A 128 4.73 -4.57 6.86
CA ILE A 128 3.82 -3.58 6.29
C ILE A 128 4.35 -3.06 4.96
N ASP A 129 5.64 -2.74 4.85
CA ASP A 129 6.27 -2.33 3.60
C ASP A 129 6.10 -3.40 2.52
N ASP A 130 6.47 -4.63 2.83
CA ASP A 130 6.37 -5.76 1.90
C ASP A 130 4.91 -6.08 1.52
N PHE A 131 3.98 -5.95 2.47
CA PHE A 131 2.56 -6.15 2.20
C PHE A 131 2.01 -5.11 1.22
N PHE A 132 2.28 -3.82 1.42
CA PHE A 132 1.75 -2.82 0.49
C PHE A 132 2.44 -2.83 -0.87
N ARG A 133 3.69 -3.27 -0.97
CA ARG A 133 4.33 -3.60 -2.25
C ARG A 133 3.60 -4.76 -2.96
N LEU A 134 3.23 -5.80 -2.22
CA LEU A 134 2.41 -6.90 -2.75
C LEU A 134 1.03 -6.40 -3.21
N MET A 135 0.40 -5.48 -2.48
CA MET A 135 -0.88 -4.89 -2.87
C MET A 135 -0.78 -4.04 -4.13
N ILE A 136 0.33 -3.31 -4.33
CA ILE A 136 0.60 -2.55 -5.56
C ILE A 136 0.69 -3.51 -6.76
N ASP A 137 1.43 -4.61 -6.64
CA ASP A 137 1.50 -5.64 -7.68
C ASP A 137 0.11 -6.25 -7.97
N ALA A 138 -0.67 -6.54 -6.93
CA ALA A 138 -2.02 -7.09 -7.09
C ALA A 138 -2.97 -6.11 -7.78
N LEU A 139 -2.90 -4.81 -7.49
CA LEU A 139 -3.67 -3.77 -8.19
C LEU A 139 -3.26 -3.66 -9.66
N LEU A 140 -1.97 -3.80 -9.96
CA LEU A 140 -1.46 -3.68 -11.32
C LEU A 140 -1.93 -4.84 -12.21
N TYR A 141 -1.88 -6.08 -11.69
CA TYR A 141 -2.12 -7.29 -12.48
C TYR A 141 -3.52 -7.91 -12.32
N TYR A 142 -4.17 -7.69 -11.17
CA TYR A 142 -5.47 -8.29 -10.84
C TYR A 142 -6.52 -7.29 -10.30
N PRO A 143 -6.63 -6.06 -10.88
CA PRO A 143 -7.55 -5.05 -10.36
C PRO A 143 -9.00 -5.52 -10.37
N GLN A 144 -9.40 -6.28 -11.40
CA GLN A 144 -10.76 -6.80 -11.57
C GLN A 144 -11.11 -7.92 -10.59
N LYS A 145 -10.13 -8.53 -9.94
CA LYS A 145 -10.33 -9.52 -8.87
C LYS A 145 -10.23 -8.89 -7.49
N LEU A 146 -9.20 -8.07 -7.26
CA LEU A 146 -8.92 -7.49 -5.94
C LEU A 146 -9.95 -6.44 -5.53
N ILE A 147 -10.26 -5.49 -6.40
CA ILE A 147 -11.15 -4.38 -6.03
C ILE A 147 -12.59 -4.85 -5.73
N PRO A 148 -13.18 -5.80 -6.48
CA PRO A 148 -14.47 -6.36 -6.10
C PRO A 148 -14.45 -7.36 -4.94
N SER A 149 -13.28 -7.74 -4.45
CA SER A 149 -13.17 -8.74 -3.39
C SER A 149 -13.58 -8.20 -2.02
N THR A 150 -13.90 -9.10 -1.11
CA THR A 150 -14.16 -8.78 0.31
C THR A 150 -12.92 -8.30 1.06
N LEU A 151 -11.73 -8.42 0.45
CA LEU A 151 -10.47 -7.96 1.04
C LEU A 151 -10.23 -6.45 0.88
N LEU A 152 -10.91 -5.78 -0.08
CA LEU A 152 -10.64 -4.38 -0.39
C LEU A 152 -10.77 -3.46 0.85
N VAL A 153 -11.89 -3.54 1.55
CA VAL A 153 -12.14 -2.67 2.71
C VAL A 153 -11.16 -2.96 3.85
N PRO A 154 -10.93 -4.21 4.27
CA PRO A 154 -9.92 -4.52 5.28
C PRO A 154 -8.50 -4.06 4.89
N ILE A 155 -8.10 -4.20 3.62
CA ILE A 155 -6.81 -3.70 3.13
C ILE A 155 -6.74 -2.17 3.23
N PHE A 156 -7.82 -1.48 2.86
CA PHE A 156 -7.90 -0.02 2.95
C PHE A 156 -7.83 0.49 4.40
N GLU A 157 -8.53 -0.17 5.31
CA GLU A 157 -8.45 0.12 6.75
C GLU A 157 -7.05 -0.13 7.31
N ALA A 158 -6.42 -1.24 6.93
CA ALA A 158 -5.04 -1.53 7.29
C ALA A 158 -4.06 -0.47 6.74
N ALA A 159 -4.30 0.05 5.53
CA ALA A 159 -3.51 1.15 4.96
C ALA A 159 -3.66 2.43 5.79
N ILE A 160 -4.87 2.82 6.16
CA ILE A 160 -5.10 3.99 7.03
C ILE A 160 -4.38 3.80 8.37
N TYR A 161 -4.45 2.60 8.96
CA TYR A 161 -3.78 2.30 10.23
C TYR A 161 -2.25 2.33 10.09
N ALA A 162 -1.69 1.84 8.99
CA ALA A 162 -0.26 1.89 8.71
C ALA A 162 0.29 3.33 8.57
N LEU A 163 -0.56 4.32 8.23
CA LEU A 163 -0.16 5.73 8.19
C LEU A 163 0.14 6.33 9.58
N THR A 164 -0.06 5.59 10.67
CA THR A 164 0.41 5.97 12.00
C THR A 164 1.92 5.77 12.18
N LEU A 165 2.59 5.07 11.26
CA LEU A 165 4.03 4.86 11.27
C LEU A 165 4.79 6.16 11.01
N GLU A 166 6.06 6.16 11.46
CA GLU A 166 7.01 7.25 11.25
C GLU A 166 8.18 6.85 10.34
N GLN A 167 8.34 5.53 10.08
CA GLN A 167 9.37 5.00 9.20
C GLN A 167 9.02 5.29 7.74
N ARG A 168 10.03 5.73 6.99
CA ARG A 168 9.89 6.17 5.60
C ARG A 168 9.35 5.06 4.68
N ASP A 169 9.98 3.89 4.68
CA ASP A 169 9.73 2.86 3.66
C ASP A 169 8.31 2.29 3.74
N PRO A 170 7.78 1.85 4.89
CA PRO A 170 6.38 1.40 4.98
C PRO A 170 5.37 2.53 4.71
N LEU A 171 5.69 3.79 5.02
CA LEU A 171 4.83 4.91 4.66
C LEU A 171 4.78 5.14 3.15
N VAL A 172 5.92 5.11 2.47
CA VAL A 172 5.99 5.30 1.01
C VAL A 172 5.20 4.21 0.29
N SER A 173 5.40 2.95 0.63
CA SER A 173 4.66 1.84 -0.01
C SER A 173 3.15 1.93 0.27
N THR A 174 2.74 2.28 1.50
CA THR A 174 1.33 2.47 1.85
C THR A 174 0.70 3.63 1.08
N LEU A 175 1.37 4.78 1.01
CA LEU A 175 0.89 5.97 0.28
C LEU A 175 0.83 5.71 -1.23
N HIS A 176 1.80 4.98 -1.79
CA HIS A 176 1.77 4.57 -3.20
C HIS A 176 0.59 3.63 -3.48
N PHE A 177 0.37 2.61 -2.63
CA PHE A 177 -0.80 1.75 -2.74
C PHE A 177 -2.12 2.54 -2.73
N LEU A 178 -2.28 3.45 -1.76
CA LEU A 178 -3.48 4.30 -1.67
C LEU A 178 -3.69 5.15 -2.91
N ARG A 179 -2.63 5.79 -3.41
CA ARG A 179 -2.70 6.59 -4.63
C ARG A 179 -3.09 5.72 -5.85
N ASP A 180 -2.46 4.56 -6.00
CA ASP A 180 -2.72 3.65 -7.11
C ASP A 180 -4.14 3.09 -7.03
N LEU A 181 -4.63 2.72 -5.84
CA LEU A 181 -6.02 2.30 -5.64
C LEU A 181 -6.99 3.41 -6.03
N LEU A 182 -6.76 4.65 -5.57
CA LEU A 182 -7.63 5.78 -5.89
C LEU A 182 -7.63 6.11 -7.39
N SER A 183 -6.55 5.83 -8.11
CA SER A 183 -6.49 6.07 -9.57
C SER A 183 -7.56 5.30 -10.35
N TYR A 184 -8.00 4.15 -9.85
CA TYR A 184 -9.10 3.37 -10.44
C TYR A 184 -10.48 4.02 -10.26
N GLY A 185 -10.62 4.95 -9.34
CA GLY A 185 -11.81 5.79 -9.22
C GLY A 185 -11.76 7.05 -10.11
N GLY A 186 -10.59 7.36 -10.66
CA GLY A 186 -10.31 8.47 -11.56
C GLY A 186 -10.30 8.08 -13.04
N ASN A 187 -9.65 8.91 -13.85
CA ASN A 187 -9.59 8.73 -15.30
C ASN A 187 -8.31 8.05 -15.79
N ASN A 188 -7.31 7.86 -14.93
CA ASN A 188 -6.01 7.30 -15.26
C ASN A 188 -5.64 6.16 -14.28
N PRO A 189 -6.24 4.97 -14.45
CA PRO A 189 -5.95 3.84 -13.57
C PRO A 189 -4.50 3.35 -13.74
N ALA A 190 -3.94 2.83 -12.66
CA ALA A 190 -2.59 2.27 -12.61
C ALA A 190 -2.44 0.91 -13.31
N SER A 191 -3.49 0.38 -13.93
CA SER A 191 -3.48 -0.92 -14.62
C SER A 191 -2.46 -0.97 -15.76
N SER A 192 -1.76 -2.10 -15.88
CA SER A 192 -0.88 -2.39 -17.03
C SER A 192 -1.64 -2.65 -18.33
N GLU A 193 -2.91 -3.03 -18.24
CA GLU A 193 -3.81 -3.28 -19.37
C GLU A 193 -5.05 -2.40 -19.23
N GLY A 194 -5.58 -1.96 -20.38
CA GLY A 194 -6.84 -1.22 -20.41
C GLY A 194 -7.99 -2.06 -19.83
N LEU A 195 -8.77 -1.49 -18.92
CA LEU A 195 -9.96 -2.14 -18.40
C LEU A 195 -11.12 -1.98 -19.39
N PRO A 196 -11.95 -3.02 -19.60
CA PRO A 196 -13.22 -2.85 -20.29
C PRO A 196 -14.06 -1.77 -19.60
N GLU A 197 -14.76 -0.93 -20.36
CA GLU A 197 -15.50 0.21 -19.82
C GLU A 197 -16.48 -0.17 -18.71
N ALA A 198 -17.21 -1.28 -18.89
CA ALA A 198 -18.15 -1.78 -17.87
C ALA A 198 -17.45 -2.16 -16.57
N ALA A 199 -16.28 -2.81 -16.64
CA ALA A 199 -15.48 -3.17 -15.47
C ALA A 199 -14.90 -1.91 -14.80
N ALA A 200 -14.43 -0.95 -15.58
CA ALA A 200 -13.91 0.32 -15.06
C ALA A 200 -14.99 1.09 -14.29
N GLN A 201 -16.23 1.16 -14.82
CA GLN A 201 -17.35 1.82 -14.14
C GLN A 201 -17.75 1.10 -12.84
N GLN A 202 -17.78 -0.22 -12.84
CA GLN A 202 -18.06 -1.02 -11.65
C GLN A 202 -17.00 -0.77 -10.56
N ILE A 203 -15.73 -0.85 -10.91
CA ILE A 203 -14.58 -0.60 -10.02
C ILE A 203 -14.67 0.82 -9.43
N LYS A 204 -14.91 1.81 -10.28
CA LYS A 204 -15.09 3.20 -9.84
C LYS A 204 -16.22 3.32 -8.81
N GLY A 205 -17.36 2.70 -9.05
CA GLY A 205 -18.49 2.68 -8.11
C GLY A 205 -18.11 2.06 -6.76
N MET A 206 -17.35 0.98 -6.75
CA MET A 206 -16.89 0.31 -5.53
C MET A 206 -15.95 1.19 -4.71
N ILE A 207 -14.99 1.85 -5.36
CA ILE A 207 -14.07 2.77 -4.69
C ILE A 207 -14.82 3.96 -4.10
N LEU A 208 -15.74 4.56 -4.85
CA LEU A 208 -16.57 5.67 -4.36
C LEU A 208 -17.41 5.26 -3.15
N ASN A 209 -18.01 4.06 -3.18
CA ASN A 209 -18.78 3.54 -2.06
C ASN A 209 -17.91 3.32 -0.81
N MET A 210 -16.73 2.74 -0.96
CA MET A 210 -15.76 2.58 0.12
C MET A 210 -15.37 3.93 0.74
N LEU A 211 -15.11 4.94 -0.09
CA LEU A 211 -14.74 6.29 0.37
C LEU A 211 -15.86 6.99 1.14
N GLN A 212 -17.13 6.70 0.88
CA GLN A 212 -18.24 7.26 1.67
C GLN A 212 -18.12 6.94 3.16
N SER A 213 -17.63 5.74 3.48
CA SER A 213 -17.47 5.29 4.88
C SER A 213 -16.09 5.59 5.46
N HIS A 214 -15.04 5.55 4.64
CA HIS A 214 -13.64 5.58 5.12
C HIS A 214 -12.85 6.82 4.68
N GLY A 215 -13.37 7.64 3.76
CA GLY A 215 -12.65 8.76 3.17
C GLY A 215 -12.25 9.84 4.18
N LEU A 216 -13.12 10.17 5.13
CA LEU A 216 -12.79 11.10 6.20
C LEU A 216 -11.62 10.59 7.06
N GLY A 217 -11.62 9.29 7.39
CA GLY A 217 -10.52 8.65 8.13
C GLY A 217 -9.19 8.74 7.38
N LEU A 218 -9.21 8.50 6.07
CA LEU A 218 -8.03 8.65 5.23
C LEU A 218 -7.51 10.09 5.23
N VAL A 219 -8.37 11.09 5.00
CA VAL A 219 -7.97 12.50 4.98
C VAL A 219 -7.40 12.92 6.33
N LYS A 220 -8.04 12.56 7.44
CA LYS A 220 -7.55 12.82 8.79
C LYS A 220 -6.15 12.26 8.99
N GLN A 221 -5.94 10.99 8.62
CA GLN A 221 -4.67 10.31 8.89
C GLN A 221 -3.53 10.84 8.02
N VAL A 222 -3.79 11.14 6.73
CA VAL A 222 -2.79 11.73 5.84
C VAL A 222 -2.43 13.15 6.30
N MET A 223 -3.42 13.99 6.63
CA MET A 223 -3.16 15.34 7.13
C MET A 223 -2.42 15.31 8.48
N ALA A 224 -2.82 14.43 9.40
CA ALA A 224 -2.13 14.25 10.67
C ALA A 224 -0.67 13.87 10.46
N GLY A 225 -0.40 12.92 9.57
CA GLY A 225 0.95 12.52 9.20
C GLY A 225 1.78 13.69 8.66
N MET A 226 1.25 14.43 7.69
CA MET A 226 1.94 15.60 7.12
C MET A 226 2.18 16.71 8.16
N MET A 227 1.23 16.94 9.06
CA MET A 227 1.36 17.97 10.11
C MET A 227 2.28 17.56 11.26
N LEU A 228 2.41 16.26 11.57
CA LEU A 228 3.01 15.82 12.82
C LEU A 228 4.19 14.84 12.65
N THR A 229 3.97 13.74 11.92
CA THR A 229 4.81 12.54 12.05
C THR A 229 5.57 12.13 10.79
N PHE A 230 5.03 12.40 9.59
CA PHE A 230 5.68 11.92 8.36
C PHE A 230 7.09 12.50 8.19
N PRO A 231 8.07 11.68 7.77
CA PRO A 231 9.32 12.18 7.23
C PRO A 231 9.05 13.18 6.08
N ARG A 232 9.92 14.18 5.91
CA ARG A 232 9.74 15.21 4.86
C ARG A 232 9.65 14.61 3.46
N ASP A 233 10.38 13.53 3.23
CA ASP A 233 10.39 12.79 1.96
C ASP A 233 9.02 12.21 1.59
N CYS A 234 8.15 11.94 2.57
CA CYS A 234 6.80 11.40 2.35
C CYS A 234 5.74 12.49 2.07
N PHE A 235 6.09 13.80 2.15
CA PHE A 235 5.11 14.89 1.94
C PHE A 235 4.57 14.93 0.53
N ALA A 236 5.40 14.65 -0.46
CA ALA A 236 4.97 14.57 -1.85
C ALA A 236 3.93 13.46 -2.06
N ASP A 237 4.16 12.29 -1.45
CA ASP A 237 3.27 11.14 -1.56
C ASP A 237 1.98 11.37 -0.78
N GLY A 238 2.04 11.89 0.45
CA GLY A 238 0.86 12.25 1.23
C GLY A 238 -0.03 13.26 0.53
N SER A 239 0.56 14.35 0.02
CA SER A 239 -0.20 15.35 -0.77
C SER A 239 -0.69 14.78 -2.10
N GLY A 240 -0.04 13.76 -2.65
CA GLY A 240 -0.48 13.02 -3.85
C GLY A 240 -1.76 12.23 -3.60
N VAL A 241 -1.90 11.60 -2.44
CA VAL A 241 -3.14 10.92 -2.03
C VAL A 241 -4.30 11.91 -1.89
N LEU A 242 -4.07 13.07 -1.25
CA LEU A 242 -5.10 14.12 -1.15
C LEU A 242 -5.49 14.66 -2.52
N LEU A 243 -4.52 14.85 -3.43
CA LEU A 243 -4.80 15.27 -4.80
C LEU A 243 -5.70 14.27 -5.52
N ALA A 244 -5.40 12.96 -5.44
CA ALA A 244 -6.22 11.91 -6.05
C ALA A 244 -7.67 11.93 -5.53
N LEU A 245 -7.90 12.21 -4.26
CA LEU A 245 -9.24 12.39 -3.70
C LEU A 245 -9.94 13.63 -4.27
N PHE A 246 -9.23 14.76 -4.40
CA PHE A 246 -9.78 15.97 -5.02
C PHE A 246 -10.12 15.79 -6.50
N GLU A 247 -9.35 14.99 -7.23
CA GLU A 247 -9.63 14.62 -8.63
C GLU A 247 -10.92 13.82 -8.78
N MET A 248 -11.22 12.97 -7.80
CA MET A 248 -12.39 12.08 -7.85
C MET A 248 -13.67 12.72 -7.30
N ILE A 249 -13.59 13.32 -6.11
CA ILE A 249 -14.72 13.81 -5.32
C ILE A 249 -14.38 15.15 -4.65
N PRO A 250 -14.18 16.22 -5.44
CA PRO A 250 -13.62 17.48 -4.95
C PRO A 250 -14.42 18.11 -3.81
N ALA A 251 -15.75 18.18 -3.92
CA ALA A 251 -16.61 18.81 -2.91
C ALA A 251 -16.55 18.05 -1.59
N GLN A 252 -16.67 16.73 -1.62
CA GLN A 252 -16.63 15.88 -0.43
C GLN A 252 -15.25 15.91 0.24
N THR A 253 -14.19 15.91 -0.57
CA THR A 253 -12.81 16.00 -0.05
C THR A 253 -12.57 17.33 0.64
N ALA A 254 -13.06 18.44 0.09
CA ALA A 254 -12.98 19.75 0.72
C ALA A 254 -13.71 19.78 2.09
N GLU A 255 -14.85 19.12 2.18
CA GLU A 255 -15.58 18.98 3.44
C GLU A 255 -14.80 18.16 4.46
N TRP A 256 -14.20 17.03 4.08
CA TRP A 256 -13.34 16.24 4.97
C TRP A 256 -12.09 16.98 5.43
N VAL A 257 -11.49 17.79 4.57
CA VAL A 257 -10.38 18.68 4.95
C VAL A 257 -10.85 19.71 5.98
N ALA A 258 -12.02 20.34 5.77
CA ALA A 258 -12.58 21.29 6.71
C ALA A 258 -12.85 20.66 8.08
N GLN A 259 -13.47 19.49 8.11
CA GLN A 259 -13.71 18.75 9.35
C GLN A 259 -12.40 18.38 10.06
N THR A 260 -11.38 17.97 9.31
CA THR A 260 -10.06 17.64 9.87
C THR A 260 -9.40 18.86 10.51
N VAL A 261 -9.46 20.03 9.85
CA VAL A 261 -8.92 21.29 10.38
C VAL A 261 -9.65 21.74 11.64
N GLN A 262 -10.97 21.54 11.71
CA GLN A 262 -11.79 21.86 12.91
C GLN A 262 -11.47 20.97 14.12
N LEU A 263 -10.95 19.76 13.89
CA LEU A 263 -10.55 18.83 14.95
C LEU A 263 -9.16 19.09 15.52
N LEU A 264 -8.42 20.03 14.96
CA LEU A 264 -7.09 20.40 15.48
C LEU A 264 -7.23 21.04 16.88
N PRO A 265 -6.26 20.79 17.79
CA PRO A 265 -6.32 21.31 19.14
C PRO A 265 -6.44 22.85 19.16
N GLU A 266 -7.22 23.37 20.09
CA GLU A 266 -7.42 24.80 20.26
C GLU A 266 -6.08 25.52 20.47
N GLY A 267 -5.90 26.65 19.80
CA GLY A 267 -4.67 27.45 19.87
C GLY A 267 -3.53 26.96 18.96
N THR A 268 -3.65 25.79 18.31
CA THR A 268 -2.60 25.29 17.39
C THR A 268 -2.76 25.84 15.97
N VAL A 269 -3.94 26.29 15.61
CA VAL A 269 -4.25 26.88 14.30
C VAL A 269 -4.80 28.29 14.50
N ASN A 270 -4.30 29.23 13.71
CA ASN A 270 -4.92 30.55 13.61
C ASN A 270 -6.23 30.43 12.81
N PRO A 271 -7.40 30.83 13.39
CA PRO A 271 -8.70 30.76 12.70
C PRO A 271 -8.71 31.48 11.36
N VAL A 272 -7.98 32.58 11.22
CA VAL A 272 -7.86 33.36 9.95
C VAL A 272 -7.16 32.49 8.89
N GLU A 273 -6.14 31.74 9.26
CA GLU A 273 -5.39 30.87 8.34
C GLU A 273 -6.22 29.64 7.91
N ALA A 274 -6.96 29.04 8.85
CA ALA A 274 -7.89 27.95 8.54
C ALA A 274 -9.00 28.41 7.58
N ASN A 275 -9.63 29.57 7.86
CA ASN A 275 -10.64 30.15 6.98
C ASN A 275 -10.08 30.51 5.61
N ARG A 276 -8.86 31.06 5.54
CA ARG A 276 -8.19 31.39 4.28
C ARG A 276 -7.91 30.14 3.45
N LEU A 277 -7.48 29.03 4.08
CA LEU A 277 -7.27 27.75 3.39
C LEU A 277 -8.58 27.29 2.73
N MET A 278 -9.68 27.23 3.51
CA MET A 278 -10.96 26.74 3.01
C MET A 278 -11.55 27.63 1.93
N THR A 279 -11.42 28.95 2.07
CA THR A 279 -11.87 29.92 1.05
C THR A 279 -11.10 29.71 -0.26
N LYS A 280 -9.78 29.58 -0.19
CA LYS A 280 -8.95 29.38 -1.39
C LYS A 280 -9.23 28.03 -2.05
N ILE A 281 -9.45 26.94 -1.27
CA ILE A 281 -9.84 25.64 -1.84
C ILE A 281 -11.17 25.80 -2.59
N LYS A 282 -12.20 26.42 -2.00
CA LYS A 282 -13.50 26.63 -2.64
C LYS A 282 -13.38 27.47 -3.92
N GLU A 283 -12.60 28.53 -3.89
CA GLU A 283 -12.33 29.37 -5.07
C GLU A 283 -11.70 28.55 -6.21
N ARG A 284 -10.74 27.69 -5.90
CA ARG A 284 -10.10 26.83 -6.90
C ARG A 284 -11.01 25.76 -7.46
N LEU A 285 -11.90 25.20 -6.63
CA LEU A 285 -12.87 24.19 -7.06
C LEU A 285 -14.05 24.77 -7.84
N SER A 286 -14.30 26.09 -7.77
CA SER A 286 -15.39 26.74 -8.52
C SER A 286 -15.07 27.01 -10.00
N THR A 287 -13.81 26.83 -10.41
CA THR A 287 -13.35 27.01 -11.79
C THR A 287 -12.94 25.68 -12.39
N ASP A 288 -13.44 25.39 -13.59
CA ASP A 288 -13.20 24.12 -14.29
C ASP A 288 -11.85 24.11 -15.02
N ASP A 289 -10.77 24.30 -14.26
CA ASP A 289 -9.39 24.28 -14.75
C ASP A 289 -8.58 23.23 -14.02
N ALA A 290 -8.07 22.25 -14.75
CA ALA A 290 -7.24 21.15 -14.22
C ALA A 290 -5.99 21.64 -13.46
N SER A 291 -5.49 22.84 -13.76
CA SER A 291 -4.37 23.45 -13.03
C SER A 291 -4.74 23.80 -11.59
N ASN A 292 -6.02 24.00 -11.30
CA ASN A 292 -6.51 24.39 -9.97
C ASN A 292 -6.29 23.29 -8.91
N LEU A 293 -6.40 22.02 -9.30
CA LEU A 293 -6.16 20.91 -8.37
C LEU A 293 -4.70 20.85 -7.91
N ARG A 294 -3.77 21.19 -8.80
CA ARG A 294 -2.34 21.33 -8.42
C ARG A 294 -2.14 22.47 -7.42
N HIS A 295 -2.85 23.59 -7.57
CA HIS A 295 -2.83 24.68 -6.60
C HIS A 295 -3.43 24.27 -5.26
N VAL A 296 -4.52 23.48 -5.24
CA VAL A 296 -5.08 22.91 -3.99
C VAL A 296 -4.04 22.05 -3.27
N ARG A 297 -3.29 21.22 -4.00
CA ARG A 297 -2.18 20.44 -3.43
C ARG A 297 -1.14 21.34 -2.75
N VAL A 298 -0.73 22.43 -3.42
CA VAL A 298 0.24 23.39 -2.86
C VAL A 298 -0.33 24.05 -1.60
N LEU A 299 -1.59 24.48 -1.61
CA LEU A 299 -2.26 25.06 -0.44
C LEU A 299 -2.24 24.14 0.77
N LEU A 300 -2.48 22.84 0.56
CA LEU A 300 -2.43 21.82 1.62
C LEU A 300 -1.01 21.59 2.13
N GLN A 301 -0.03 21.54 1.23
CA GLN A 301 1.38 21.44 1.60
C GLN A 301 1.85 22.64 2.42
N ASP A 302 1.49 23.87 2.01
CA ASP A 302 1.83 25.10 2.71
C ASP A 302 1.19 25.15 4.11
N PHE A 303 -0.08 24.79 4.20
CA PHE A 303 -0.81 24.76 5.48
C PHE A 303 -0.19 23.72 6.45
N THR A 304 0.01 22.50 6.01
CA THR A 304 0.57 21.42 6.85
C THR A 304 2.02 21.71 7.26
N ASN A 305 2.84 22.27 6.37
CA ASN A 305 4.20 22.72 6.67
C ASN A 305 4.22 23.88 7.68
N SER A 306 3.30 24.84 7.53
CA SER A 306 3.17 25.98 8.45
C SER A 306 2.73 25.52 9.83
N TYR A 307 1.74 24.62 9.90
CA TYR A 307 1.31 24.00 11.14
C TYR A 307 2.47 23.30 11.85
N ARG A 308 3.22 22.45 11.12
CA ARG A 308 4.34 21.68 11.65
C ARG A 308 5.44 22.58 12.20
N ARG A 309 5.81 23.64 11.48
CA ARG A 309 6.85 24.59 11.94
C ARG A 309 6.49 25.28 13.24
N ARG A 310 5.20 25.52 13.50
CA ARG A 310 4.74 26.19 14.72
C ARG A 310 4.55 25.25 15.91
N ASN A 311 4.11 24.03 15.65
CA ASN A 311 3.59 23.13 16.69
C ASN A 311 4.46 21.91 16.94
N VAL A 312 5.40 21.59 16.06
CA VAL A 312 6.27 20.42 16.21
C VAL A 312 7.74 20.88 16.28
N ALA A 313 8.39 20.57 17.40
CA ALA A 313 9.79 20.88 17.57
C ALA A 313 10.68 20.09 16.58
N PRO A 314 11.83 20.64 16.16
CA PRO A 314 12.78 19.91 15.32
C PRO A 314 13.20 18.60 15.98
N ARG A 315 13.31 17.52 15.21
CA ARG A 315 13.70 16.19 15.72
C ARG A 315 15.16 16.07 16.14
N ASP A 316 15.98 17.07 15.87
CA ASP A 316 17.40 17.10 16.21
C ASP A 316 17.59 17.62 17.64
N GLY A 317 17.76 16.70 18.59
CA GLY A 317 18.06 17.02 19.98
C GLY A 317 16.82 17.06 20.88
N LEU A 318 16.81 17.83 21.93
CA LEU A 318 15.88 17.88 23.07
C LEU A 318 14.36 17.93 22.78
N GLY A 319 13.91 18.02 21.52
CA GLY A 319 12.50 18.23 21.14
C GLY A 319 11.60 16.98 21.06
N GLN A 320 12.11 15.76 21.22
CA GLN A 320 11.29 14.54 21.12
C GLN A 320 10.19 14.41 22.18
N LEU A 321 10.33 15.07 23.31
CA LEU A 321 9.36 15.01 24.41
C LEU A 321 8.12 15.89 24.19
N GLU A 322 8.23 16.96 23.39
CA GLU A 322 7.12 17.88 23.14
C GLU A 322 6.21 17.43 21.98
N ALA A 323 6.74 16.74 20.97
CA ALA A 323 5.96 16.22 19.85
C ALA A 323 4.88 15.21 20.28
N ARG A 324 5.05 14.51 21.41
CA ARG A 324 4.07 13.57 21.97
C ARG A 324 2.83 14.25 22.57
N ARG A 325 2.87 15.57 22.81
CA ARG A 325 1.73 16.32 23.36
C ARG A 325 0.61 16.61 22.36
N PHE A 326 0.89 16.48 21.06
CA PHE A 326 -0.05 16.80 19.97
C PHE A 326 -0.62 15.57 19.30
N GLN A 327 -0.86 14.47 20.01
CA GLN A 327 -1.62 13.35 19.47
C GLN A 327 -3.11 13.74 19.42
N PHE A 328 -3.77 13.44 18.32
CA PHE A 328 -5.22 13.49 18.26
C PHE A 328 -5.77 12.53 19.33
N SER A 329 -6.37 13.06 20.37
CA SER A 329 -7.21 12.27 21.28
C SER A 329 -8.41 11.84 20.44
N GLY A 330 -8.45 10.54 20.10
CA GLY A 330 -9.40 9.86 19.24
C GLY A 330 -10.81 9.84 19.75
#